data_33465127820badf9c64085096d02b2e3
#
_entry.id   33465127820badf9c64085096d02b2e3
#
_cell.length_a   1.000
_cell.length_b   1.000
_cell.length_c   1.000
_cell.angle_alpha   90.00
_cell.angle_beta   90.00
_cell.angle_gamma   90.00
#
_symmetry.space_group_name_H-M   'P 1'
#
loop_
_entity.id
_entity.type
_entity.pdbx_description
1 polymer ?
#
loop_
_entity_poly.entity_id
_entity_poly.type
_entity_poly.pdbx_seq_one_letter_code
_entity_poly.pdbx_strand_id
1 'polypeptide(L)'
;FNSPTDLIAATAETSSANSACYNVLGDRFKGAMNTYLANNNTLQGYPRTKTNFIKIPSVNTFLTKDSQPLQKKVTTPIIIYQGILDQTVPKQITDFLVSSAQSVGTAIPSSNYRVGEWDHTTAYSSNIGNIVQDVNVLMPSNQIVKQ
;
A
#
# COMPACT_ATOMS: atom_id res chain seq x y z
N PHE A 1 -11.62 11.69 11.58
CA PHE A 1 -11.86 10.97 12.84
C PHE A 1 -11.03 11.58 13.94
N ASN A 2 -11.66 11.84 15.07
CA ASN A 2 -11.00 12.46 16.22
C ASN A 2 -10.18 11.46 17.05
N SER A 3 -10.40 10.17 16.84
CA SER A 3 -9.65 9.10 17.49
C SER A 3 -9.77 7.79 16.71
N PRO A 4 -8.94 6.77 16.96
CA PRO A 4 -9.16 5.43 16.46
C PRO A 4 -10.53 4.87 16.89
N THR A 5 -11.03 5.30 18.05
CA THR A 5 -12.33 4.95 18.57
C THR A 5 -13.46 5.53 17.71
N ASP A 6 -13.28 6.75 17.14
CA ASP A 6 -14.27 7.33 16.22
C ASP A 6 -14.33 6.58 14.89
N LEU A 7 -13.20 6.07 14.42
CA LEU A 7 -13.15 5.19 13.25
C LEU A 7 -13.86 3.86 13.53
N ILE A 8 -13.60 3.27 14.70
CA ILE A 8 -14.25 2.05 15.15
C ILE A 8 -15.74 2.29 15.39
N ALA A 9 -16.14 3.40 16.00
CA ALA A 9 -17.52 3.77 16.19
C ALA A 9 -18.25 3.99 14.87
N ALA A 10 -17.64 4.70 13.93
CA ALA A 10 -18.21 4.91 12.59
C ALA A 10 -18.38 3.59 11.80
N THR A 11 -17.56 2.58 12.10
CA THR A 11 -17.68 1.24 11.53
C THR A 11 -18.63 0.36 12.34
N ALA A 12 -18.82 0.61 13.65
CA ALA A 12 -19.69 -0.16 14.53
C ALA A 12 -21.18 0.16 14.37
N GLU A 13 -21.53 1.31 13.83
CA GLU A 13 -22.92 1.66 13.47
C GLU A 13 -23.49 0.81 12.33
N THR A 14 -22.66 0.01 11.69
CA THR A 14 -23.13 -1.08 10.84
C THR A 14 -23.12 -2.36 11.65
N SER A 15 -24.25 -3.06 11.70
CA SER A 15 -24.49 -4.34 12.38
C SER A 15 -23.50 -5.48 12.07
N SER A 16 -22.39 -5.19 11.42
CA SER A 16 -21.30 -6.08 11.09
C SER A 16 -19.97 -5.33 11.14
N ALA A 17 -19.68 -4.68 12.26
CA ALA A 17 -18.47 -3.89 12.49
C ALA A 17 -17.15 -4.63 12.17
N ASN A 18 -17.13 -5.93 12.25
CA ASN A 18 -15.97 -6.77 11.95
C ASN A 18 -15.82 -7.14 10.47
N SER A 19 -16.72 -6.68 9.60
CA SER A 19 -16.73 -7.03 8.17
C SER A 19 -17.02 -5.85 7.25
N ALA A 20 -16.84 -4.61 7.71
CA ALA A 20 -16.91 -3.47 6.83
C ALA A 20 -15.75 -3.55 5.82
N CYS A 21 -16.03 -4.11 4.66
CA CYS A 21 -15.07 -4.14 3.57
C CYS A 21 -14.65 -2.72 3.20
N TYR A 22 -13.42 -2.59 2.71
CA TYR A 22 -12.82 -1.37 2.16
C TYR A 22 -13.81 -0.49 1.36
N ASN A 23 -14.65 -1.11 0.52
CA ASN A 23 -15.63 -0.40 -0.30
C ASN A 23 -16.68 0.35 0.54
N VAL A 24 -17.24 -0.29 1.56
CA VAL A 24 -18.25 0.32 2.44
C VAL A 24 -17.66 1.49 3.23
N LEU A 25 -16.43 1.35 3.69
CA LEU A 25 -15.73 2.42 4.40
C LEU A 25 -15.42 3.59 3.44
N GLY A 26 -14.94 3.29 2.25
CA GLY A 26 -14.67 4.28 1.20
C GLY A 26 -15.93 5.06 0.78
N ASP A 27 -17.04 4.38 0.58
CA ASP A 27 -18.32 5.02 0.21
C ASP A 27 -18.84 5.94 1.32
N ARG A 28 -18.65 5.59 2.58
CA ARG A 28 -19.02 6.44 3.71
C ARG A 28 -18.17 7.70 3.80
N PHE A 29 -16.85 7.58 3.62
CA PHE A 29 -15.97 8.73 3.55
C PHE A 29 -16.35 9.65 2.41
N LYS A 30 -16.57 9.08 1.22
CA LYS A 30 -17.01 9.82 0.04
C LYS A 30 -18.34 10.52 0.27
N GLY A 31 -19.31 9.84 0.89
CA GLY A 31 -20.61 10.40 1.25
C GLY A 31 -20.47 11.59 2.22
N ALA A 32 -19.69 11.43 3.27
CA ALA A 32 -19.45 12.49 4.25
C ALA A 32 -18.73 13.70 3.63
N MET A 33 -17.73 13.47 2.80
CA MET A 33 -17.02 14.53 2.07
C MET A 33 -17.94 15.27 1.09
N ASN A 34 -18.77 14.55 0.34
CA ASN A 34 -19.72 15.13 -0.59
C ASN A 34 -20.77 15.99 0.12
N THR A 35 -21.29 15.51 1.26
CA THR A 35 -22.21 16.27 2.10
C THR A 35 -21.56 17.56 2.62
N TYR A 36 -20.33 17.47 3.10
CA TYR A 36 -19.61 18.67 3.54
C TYR A 36 -19.37 19.65 2.41
N LEU A 37 -18.96 19.16 1.23
CA LEU A 37 -18.72 19.97 0.03
C LEU A 37 -19.99 20.66 -0.44
N ALA A 38 -21.14 19.96 -0.44
CA ALA A 38 -22.43 20.53 -0.81
C ALA A 38 -22.86 21.68 0.14
N ASN A 39 -22.54 21.57 1.43
CA ASN A 39 -22.90 22.58 2.43
C ASN A 39 -21.92 23.76 2.49
N ASN A 40 -20.68 23.57 2.08
CA ASN A 40 -19.61 24.58 2.28
C ASN A 40 -18.96 25.05 0.96
N ASN A 41 -19.32 24.48 -0.18
CA ASN A 41 -18.74 24.75 -1.51
C ASN A 41 -17.21 24.55 -1.58
N THR A 42 -16.60 23.97 -0.56
CA THR A 42 -15.16 23.69 -0.47
C THR A 42 -14.89 22.61 0.57
N LEU A 43 -13.78 21.90 0.42
CA LEU A 43 -13.27 20.96 1.44
C LEU A 43 -12.31 21.65 2.44
N GLN A 44 -12.11 22.95 2.32
CA GLN A 44 -11.34 23.70 3.30
C GLN A 44 -12.06 23.66 4.67
N GLY A 45 -11.36 23.24 5.70
CA GLY A 45 -11.93 23.03 7.04
C GLY A 45 -12.66 21.69 7.24
N TYR A 46 -12.73 20.83 6.22
CA TYR A 46 -13.23 19.46 6.43
C TYR A 46 -12.41 18.78 7.55
N PRO A 47 -13.08 18.13 8.52
CA PRO A 47 -12.39 17.49 9.63
C PRO A 47 -11.38 16.46 9.11
N ARG A 48 -10.11 16.74 9.33
CA ARG A 48 -9.00 15.85 8.99
C ARG A 48 -8.58 15.07 10.23
N THR A 49 -7.63 14.17 10.06
CA THR A 49 -6.95 13.53 11.18
C THR A 49 -6.38 14.60 12.13
N LYS A 50 -6.41 14.34 13.43
CA LYS A 50 -5.75 15.24 14.40
C LYS A 50 -4.31 15.46 14.00
N THR A 51 -3.83 16.69 14.11
CA THR A 51 -2.44 17.07 13.73
C THR A 51 -1.37 16.29 14.48
N ASN A 52 -1.73 15.70 15.62
CA ASN A 52 -0.84 14.92 16.47
C ASN A 52 -1.13 13.41 16.47
N PHE A 53 -1.97 12.90 15.57
CA PHE A 53 -2.33 11.46 15.55
C PHE A 53 -1.10 10.55 15.39
N ILE A 54 -0.07 11.01 14.68
CA ILE A 54 1.21 10.30 14.52
C ILE A 54 1.95 10.13 15.86
N LYS A 55 1.68 11.00 16.84
CA LYS A 55 2.27 10.92 18.18
C LYS A 55 1.63 9.84 19.07
N ILE A 56 0.50 9.27 18.66
CA ILE A 56 -0.11 8.13 19.36
C ILE A 56 0.84 6.94 19.22
N PRO A 57 1.32 6.33 20.32
CA PRO A 57 2.39 5.31 20.26
C PRO A 57 2.08 4.14 19.34
N SER A 58 0.86 3.61 19.35
CA SER A 58 0.44 2.53 18.46
C SER A 58 0.43 2.93 16.98
N VAL A 59 -0.02 4.15 16.68
CA VAL A 59 -0.01 4.70 15.31
C VAL A 59 1.42 4.92 14.85
N ASN A 60 2.25 5.50 15.70
CA ASN A 60 3.66 5.70 15.38
C ASN A 60 4.38 4.37 15.12
N THR A 61 4.19 3.37 15.98
CA THR A 61 4.77 2.03 15.79
C THR A 61 4.30 1.42 14.46
N PHE A 62 3.00 1.47 14.17
CA PHE A 62 2.47 0.98 12.90
C PHE A 62 3.12 1.67 11.71
N LEU A 63 3.14 3.00 11.69
CA LEU A 63 3.68 3.78 10.57
C LEU A 63 5.20 3.65 10.40
N THR A 64 5.96 3.49 11.48
CA THR A 64 7.43 3.51 11.43
C THR A 64 8.07 2.12 11.47
N LYS A 65 7.33 1.10 11.84
CA LYS A 65 7.84 -0.27 11.97
C LYS A 65 6.96 -1.28 11.23
N ASP A 66 5.71 -1.43 11.64
CA ASP A 66 4.89 -2.58 11.23
C ASP A 66 4.45 -2.48 9.76
N SER A 67 4.20 -1.27 9.26
CA SER A 67 3.82 -1.02 7.86
C SER A 67 5.00 -0.74 6.93
N GLN A 68 6.23 -0.79 7.45
CA GLN A 68 7.42 -0.53 6.63
C GLN A 68 8.00 -1.85 6.11
N PRO A 69 7.90 -2.13 4.80
CA PRO A 69 8.49 -3.33 4.23
C PRO A 69 10.02 -3.22 4.16
N LEU A 70 10.68 -4.37 4.11
CA LEU A 70 12.11 -4.50 3.82
C LEU A 70 13.07 -3.74 4.76
N GLN A 71 12.67 -3.54 6.02
CA GLN A 71 13.50 -2.89 7.06
C GLN A 71 14.69 -3.73 7.51
N LYS A 72 14.72 -5.00 7.16
CA LYS A 72 15.80 -5.95 7.45
C LYS A 72 16.25 -6.59 6.15
N LYS A 73 17.50 -7.05 6.14
CA LYS A 73 18.03 -7.81 5.01
C LYS A 73 17.14 -9.00 4.68
N VAL A 74 16.71 -9.08 3.44
CA VAL A 74 15.99 -10.23 2.86
C VAL A 74 16.92 -10.91 1.88
N THR A 75 17.01 -12.24 1.96
CA THR A 75 17.85 -13.06 1.08
C THR A 75 17.07 -13.67 -0.08
N THR A 76 15.74 -13.73 0.05
CA THR A 76 14.86 -14.18 -1.04
C THR A 76 14.93 -13.17 -2.20
N PRO A 77 15.04 -13.63 -3.45
CA PRO A 77 14.99 -12.77 -4.62
C PRO A 77 13.72 -11.92 -4.64
N ILE A 78 13.90 -10.63 -4.94
CA ILE A 78 12.80 -9.66 -5.05
C ILE A 78 12.81 -9.12 -6.47
N ILE A 79 11.65 -9.15 -7.12
CA ILE A 79 11.43 -8.49 -8.42
C ILE A 79 10.26 -7.51 -8.23
N ILE A 80 10.45 -6.29 -8.68
CA ILE A 80 9.48 -5.20 -8.54
C ILE A 80 9.11 -4.70 -9.94
N TYR A 81 7.81 -4.59 -10.20
CA TYR A 81 7.26 -3.95 -11.38
C TYR A 81 6.61 -2.64 -10.95
N GLN A 82 7.12 -1.51 -11.40
CA GLN A 82 6.65 -0.17 -11.03
C GLN A 82 6.23 0.62 -12.26
N GLY A 83 4.99 1.11 -12.23
CA GLY A 83 4.51 2.04 -13.25
C GLY A 83 4.97 3.47 -12.98
N ILE A 84 5.42 4.19 -14.01
CA ILE A 84 5.71 5.63 -13.90
C ILE A 84 4.44 6.47 -13.87
N LEU A 85 3.31 5.91 -14.34
CA LEU A 85 2.00 6.54 -14.32
C LEU A 85 1.16 6.16 -13.10
N ASP A 86 1.74 5.38 -12.18
CA ASP A 86 1.07 4.97 -10.95
C ASP A 86 0.92 6.16 -9.99
N GLN A 87 -0.34 6.62 -9.85
CA GLN A 87 -0.70 7.70 -8.92
C GLN A 87 -1.13 7.18 -7.55
N THR A 88 -1.39 5.88 -7.41
CA THR A 88 -1.75 5.25 -6.13
C THR A 88 -0.51 4.98 -5.29
N VAL A 89 0.52 4.41 -5.91
CA VAL A 89 1.85 4.24 -5.33
C VAL A 89 2.86 4.90 -6.27
N PRO A 90 3.10 6.20 -6.12
CA PRO A 90 4.03 6.92 -6.98
C PRO A 90 5.43 6.29 -6.99
N LYS A 91 6.06 6.27 -8.17
CA LYS A 91 7.39 5.67 -8.39
C LYS A 91 8.41 6.09 -7.34
N GLN A 92 8.39 7.36 -6.93
CA GLN A 92 9.34 7.90 -5.93
C GLN A 92 9.26 7.16 -4.59
N ILE A 93 8.08 6.69 -4.19
CA ILE A 93 7.90 5.90 -2.97
C ILE A 93 8.59 4.54 -3.12
N THR A 94 8.43 3.90 -4.27
CA THR A 94 9.10 2.63 -4.56
C THR A 94 10.61 2.81 -4.71
N ASP A 95 11.09 3.90 -5.33
CA ASP A 95 12.52 4.23 -5.39
C ASP A 95 13.13 4.34 -3.98
N PHE A 96 12.43 5.02 -3.07
CA PHE A 96 12.84 5.12 -1.68
C PHE A 96 12.87 3.76 -0.99
N LEU A 97 11.85 2.92 -1.20
CA LEU A 97 11.79 1.57 -0.67
C LEU A 97 12.99 0.73 -1.16
N VAL A 98 13.27 0.74 -2.46
CA VAL A 98 14.39 -0.01 -3.06
C VAL A 98 15.73 0.45 -2.46
N SER A 99 15.94 1.76 -2.39
CA SER A 99 17.17 2.33 -1.81
C SER A 99 17.32 1.95 -0.33
N SER A 100 16.23 2.02 0.43
CA SER A 100 16.22 1.63 1.85
C SER A 100 16.52 0.14 2.04
N ALA A 101 15.92 -0.73 1.23
CA ALA A 101 16.18 -2.17 1.25
C ALA A 101 17.63 -2.50 0.93
N GLN A 102 18.19 -1.83 -0.09
CA GLN A 102 19.59 -2.00 -0.46
C GLN A 102 20.54 -1.54 0.66
N SER A 103 20.20 -0.46 1.37
CA SER A 103 21.00 0.07 2.48
C SER A 103 21.14 -0.90 3.65
N VAL A 104 20.16 -1.78 3.85
CA VAL A 104 20.20 -2.85 4.86
C VAL A 104 20.74 -4.18 4.31
N GLY A 105 21.24 -4.18 3.07
CA GLY A 105 21.91 -5.33 2.44
C GLY A 105 20.98 -6.29 1.69
N THR A 106 19.73 -5.90 1.41
CA THR A 106 18.87 -6.67 0.50
C THR A 106 19.31 -6.45 -0.94
N ALA A 107 19.53 -7.53 -1.68
CA ALA A 107 19.96 -7.44 -3.08
C ALA A 107 18.73 -7.21 -3.99
N ILE A 108 18.63 -6.02 -4.55
CA ILE A 108 17.67 -5.67 -5.61
C ILE A 108 18.47 -5.09 -6.79
N PRO A 109 18.99 -5.95 -7.69
CA PRO A 109 19.72 -5.48 -8.86
C PRO A 109 18.78 -4.69 -9.80
N SER A 110 19.33 -3.83 -10.63
CA SER A 110 18.55 -3.00 -11.55
C SER A 110 17.69 -3.82 -12.52
N SER A 111 18.10 -5.02 -12.88
CA SER A 111 17.31 -5.98 -13.67
C SER A 111 16.02 -6.45 -12.97
N ASN A 112 16.01 -6.37 -11.65
CA ASN A 112 14.87 -6.79 -10.83
C ASN A 112 13.95 -5.62 -10.44
N TYR A 113 14.37 -4.39 -10.70
CA TYR A 113 13.51 -3.22 -10.56
C TYR A 113 13.09 -2.74 -11.94
N ARG A 114 11.97 -3.23 -12.41
CA ARG A 114 11.45 -3.01 -13.76
C ARG A 114 10.44 -1.87 -13.76
N VAL A 115 10.74 -0.85 -14.51
CA VAL A 115 9.93 0.37 -14.60
C VAL A 115 9.39 0.51 -16.02
N GLY A 116 8.12 0.87 -16.16
CA GLY A 116 7.48 1.05 -17.47
C GLY A 116 6.33 2.05 -17.43
N GLU A 117 5.77 2.35 -18.59
CA GLU A 117 4.63 3.26 -18.75
C GLU A 117 3.30 2.59 -18.34
N TRP A 118 3.23 2.15 -17.10
CA TRP A 118 2.06 1.50 -16.52
C TRP A 118 1.46 2.36 -15.41
N ASP A 119 0.16 2.22 -15.21
CA ASP A 119 -0.54 2.67 -14.01
C ASP A 119 -0.53 1.58 -12.92
N HIS A 120 -1.29 1.81 -11.85
CA HIS A 120 -1.36 0.89 -10.71
C HIS A 120 -1.81 -0.53 -11.08
N THR A 121 -2.71 -0.67 -12.04
CA THR A 121 -3.30 -1.95 -12.46
C THR A 121 -2.60 -2.56 -13.65
N THR A 122 -2.16 -1.74 -14.59
CA THR A 122 -1.51 -2.19 -15.81
C THR A 122 -0.08 -2.65 -15.60
N ALA A 123 0.59 -2.23 -14.51
CA ALA A 123 1.88 -2.80 -14.11
C ALA A 123 1.83 -4.33 -13.97
N TYR A 124 0.72 -4.87 -13.44
CA TYR A 124 0.50 -6.31 -13.34
C TYR A 124 0.00 -6.91 -14.66
N SER A 125 -1.11 -6.38 -15.20
CA SER A 125 -1.81 -7.01 -16.33
C SER A 125 -0.95 -7.05 -17.61
N SER A 126 -0.15 -6.01 -17.86
CA SER A 126 0.75 -5.95 -19.02
C SER A 126 2.01 -6.82 -18.87
N ASN A 127 2.30 -7.32 -17.68
CA ASN A 127 3.54 -8.05 -17.41
C ASN A 127 3.31 -9.51 -16.96
N ILE A 128 2.10 -10.04 -17.07
CA ILE A 128 1.79 -11.42 -16.66
C ILE A 128 2.78 -12.44 -17.26
N GLY A 129 3.12 -12.33 -18.56
CA GLY A 129 4.08 -13.22 -19.21
C GLY A 129 5.46 -13.15 -18.59
N ASN A 130 5.95 -11.94 -18.32
CA ASN A 130 7.23 -11.73 -17.66
C ASN A 130 7.23 -12.25 -16.22
N ILE A 131 6.14 -12.02 -15.48
CA ILE A 131 5.97 -12.50 -14.10
C ILE A 131 6.01 -14.03 -14.07
N VAL A 132 5.30 -14.70 -14.95
CA VAL A 132 5.33 -16.17 -15.07
C VAL A 132 6.74 -16.67 -15.39
N GLN A 133 7.44 -15.99 -16.30
CA GLN A 133 8.83 -16.34 -16.62
C GLN A 133 9.76 -16.17 -15.42
N ASP A 134 9.64 -15.08 -14.68
CA ASP A 134 10.42 -14.83 -13.46
C ASP A 134 10.17 -15.91 -12.40
N VAL A 135 8.91 -16.28 -12.20
CA VAL A 135 8.56 -17.36 -11.27
C VAL A 135 9.19 -18.70 -11.72
N ASN A 136 9.12 -19.02 -13.00
CA ASN A 136 9.73 -20.25 -13.52
C ASN A 136 11.26 -20.27 -13.37
N VAL A 137 11.92 -19.12 -13.49
CA VAL A 137 13.37 -19.01 -13.29
C VAL A 137 13.73 -19.12 -11.81
N LEU A 138 12.97 -18.50 -10.93
CA LEU A 138 13.25 -18.47 -9.50
C LEU A 138 12.79 -19.75 -8.77
N MET A 139 11.76 -20.41 -9.29
CA MET A 139 11.17 -21.64 -8.74
C MET A 139 11.00 -22.70 -9.84
N PRO A 140 12.11 -23.25 -10.35
CA PRO A 140 12.02 -24.27 -11.40
C PRO A 140 11.27 -25.50 -10.88
N SER A 141 10.39 -26.04 -11.72
CA SER A 141 9.46 -27.13 -11.38
C SER A 141 10.12 -28.41 -10.87
N ASN A 142 11.39 -28.64 -11.20
CA ASN A 142 12.17 -29.77 -10.72
C ASN A 142 12.61 -29.68 -9.24
N GLN A 143 12.39 -28.51 -8.61
CA GLN A 143 12.65 -28.30 -7.18
C GLN A 143 11.39 -28.41 -6.30
N ILE A 144 10.23 -28.67 -6.90
CA ILE A 144 9.01 -28.97 -6.13
C ILE A 144 9.16 -30.41 -5.65
N VAL A 145 9.71 -30.57 -4.45
CA VAL A 145 9.72 -31.86 -3.75
C VAL A 145 8.26 -32.19 -3.49
N LYS A 146 7.77 -33.28 -4.14
CA LYS A 146 6.49 -33.89 -3.77
C LYS A 146 6.61 -34.35 -2.32
N GLN A 147 5.99 -33.64 -1.40
CA GLN A 147 5.73 -34.10 -0.05
C GLN A 147 4.64 -35.17 -0.08
#